data_45cab487f622cbfa261dc6d519fad755
#
_entry.id   45cab487f622cbfa261dc6d519fad755
#
_cell.length_a   1.000
_cell.length_b   1.000
_cell.length_c   1.000
_cell.angle_alpha   90.00
_cell.angle_beta   90.00
_cell.angle_gamma   90.00
#
_symmetry.space_group_name_H-M   'P 1'
#
loop_
_entity.id
_entity.type
_entity.pdbx_description
1 polymer ?
#
loop_
_entity_poly.entity_id
_entity_poly.type
_entity_poly.pdbx_seq_one_letter_code
_entity_poly.pdbx_strand_id
1 'polypeptide(L)'
;MAVLSPQTVDTAPPASRPGLESVRRQLGFIPNLFATFAESPTLLSGYLALDAAYSKGSLSPLERQAVLIAVSAENDCEYCVAAHSTVAGMLRAPEAIVRAVRDLKPVPDPRIDALVSFTRVVVRMRGNVPSGTVDDFLARGFTKDELGEVFVGIGLKTISNYFNALAGTPLDDAFAPQAWQAAAR
;
A
#
# COMPACT_ATOMS: atom_id res chain seq x y z
N MET A 1 -8.75 18.07 -17.75
CA MET A 1 -9.07 16.68 -18.21
C MET A 1 -8.11 15.76 -17.46
N ALA A 2 -8.61 14.65 -16.89
CA ALA A 2 -7.73 13.65 -16.31
C ALA A 2 -6.79 13.12 -17.41
N VAL A 3 -5.50 13.08 -17.12
CA VAL A 3 -4.47 12.62 -18.08
C VAL A 3 -4.64 11.12 -18.38
N LEU A 4 -5.27 10.39 -17.44
CA LEU A 4 -5.49 8.95 -17.49
C LEU A 4 -6.95 8.66 -17.10
N SER A 5 -7.61 7.79 -17.86
CA SER A 5 -9.02 7.45 -17.61
C SER A 5 -9.15 6.01 -17.11
N PRO A 6 -10.02 5.75 -16.11
CA PRO A 6 -10.29 4.38 -15.69
C PRO A 6 -10.81 3.53 -16.86
N GLN A 7 -10.20 2.35 -17.05
CA GLN A 7 -10.54 1.41 -18.10
C GLN A 7 -11.45 0.29 -17.55
N THR A 8 -12.35 -0.20 -18.37
CA THR A 8 -13.04 -1.48 -18.14
C THR A 8 -12.25 -2.61 -18.81
N VAL A 9 -12.67 -3.86 -18.60
CA VAL A 9 -12.07 -5.00 -19.32
C VAL A 9 -12.23 -4.82 -20.82
N ASP A 10 -13.35 -4.24 -21.29
CA ASP A 10 -13.65 -4.11 -22.71
C ASP A 10 -12.88 -2.96 -23.35
N THR A 11 -12.68 -1.85 -22.63
CA THR A 11 -12.00 -0.65 -23.15
C THR A 11 -10.49 -0.69 -22.97
N ALA A 12 -9.98 -1.51 -22.03
CA ALA A 12 -8.55 -1.63 -21.77
C ALA A 12 -7.77 -2.18 -22.95
N PRO A 13 -6.50 -1.78 -23.11
CA PRO A 13 -5.57 -2.42 -24.03
C PRO A 13 -5.61 -3.95 -23.88
N PRO A 14 -5.58 -4.72 -24.98
CA PRO A 14 -5.70 -6.19 -24.91
C PRO A 14 -4.75 -6.86 -23.91
N ALA A 15 -3.52 -6.36 -23.79
CA ALA A 15 -2.52 -6.89 -22.85
C ALA A 15 -2.83 -6.60 -21.36
N SER A 16 -3.70 -5.64 -21.04
CA SER A 16 -4.15 -5.32 -19.68
C SER A 16 -5.35 -6.15 -19.22
N ARG A 17 -6.16 -6.66 -20.16
CA ARG A 17 -7.42 -7.34 -19.85
C ARG A 17 -7.27 -8.53 -18.89
N PRO A 18 -6.30 -9.45 -19.09
CA PRO A 18 -6.11 -10.58 -18.16
C PRO A 18 -5.81 -10.13 -16.73
N GLY A 19 -5.04 -9.03 -16.57
CA GLY A 19 -4.76 -8.43 -15.26
C GLY A 19 -6.01 -7.90 -14.59
N LEU A 20 -6.84 -7.13 -15.29
CA LEU A 20 -8.12 -6.62 -14.77
C LEU A 20 -9.09 -7.73 -14.40
N GLU A 21 -9.18 -8.77 -15.22
CA GLU A 21 -10.01 -9.94 -14.92
C GLU A 21 -9.53 -10.68 -13.67
N SER A 22 -8.21 -10.79 -13.49
CA SER A 22 -7.63 -11.39 -12.29
C SER A 22 -7.99 -10.59 -11.05
N VAL A 23 -7.84 -9.26 -11.09
CA VAL A 23 -8.22 -8.37 -9.99
C VAL A 23 -9.72 -8.51 -9.68
N ARG A 24 -10.58 -8.50 -10.70
CA ARG A 24 -12.03 -8.68 -10.51
C ARG A 24 -12.38 -10.01 -9.84
N ARG A 25 -11.70 -11.10 -10.21
CA ARG A 25 -11.92 -12.41 -9.56
C ARG A 25 -11.51 -12.43 -8.10
N GLN A 26 -10.43 -11.71 -7.74
CA GLN A 26 -9.90 -11.71 -6.38
C GLN A 26 -10.69 -10.78 -5.44
N LEU A 27 -11.10 -9.61 -5.93
CA LEU A 27 -11.71 -8.56 -5.11
C LEU A 27 -13.23 -8.44 -5.29
N GLY A 28 -13.81 -9.11 -6.31
CA GLY A 28 -15.21 -9.00 -6.66
C GLY A 28 -15.55 -7.78 -7.54
N PHE A 29 -14.64 -6.82 -7.66
CA PHE A 29 -14.75 -5.63 -8.51
C PHE A 29 -13.36 -5.21 -9.00
N ILE A 30 -13.30 -4.20 -9.85
CA ILE A 30 -12.04 -3.60 -10.31
C ILE A 30 -11.90 -2.24 -9.62
N PRO A 31 -11.01 -2.10 -8.61
CA PRO A 31 -10.73 -0.80 -8.01
C PRO A 31 -10.24 0.23 -9.04
N ASN A 32 -10.63 1.49 -8.84
CA ASN A 32 -10.29 2.60 -9.74
C ASN A 32 -8.77 2.74 -9.99
N LEU A 33 -7.95 2.40 -9.00
CA LEU A 33 -6.49 2.32 -9.18
C LEU A 33 -6.11 1.37 -10.32
N PHE A 34 -6.59 0.12 -10.30
CA PHE A 34 -6.25 -0.87 -11.32
C PHE A 34 -6.89 -0.54 -12.65
N ALA A 35 -8.11 0.00 -12.63
CA ALA A 35 -8.77 0.51 -13.83
C ALA A 35 -7.93 1.59 -14.52
N THR A 36 -7.34 2.51 -13.76
CA THR A 36 -6.47 3.57 -14.29
C THR A 36 -5.09 3.04 -14.70
N PHE A 37 -4.51 2.10 -13.94
CA PHE A 37 -3.26 1.42 -14.30
C PHE A 37 -3.35 0.69 -15.63
N ALA A 38 -4.55 0.22 -15.98
CA ALA A 38 -4.77 -0.61 -17.17
C ALA A 38 -4.51 0.12 -18.50
N GLU A 39 -4.43 1.45 -18.51
CA GLU A 39 -3.97 2.18 -19.70
C GLU A 39 -2.53 1.83 -20.09
N SER A 40 -1.71 1.43 -19.11
CA SER A 40 -0.35 0.95 -19.33
C SER A 40 -0.24 -0.53 -18.94
N PRO A 41 -0.21 -1.46 -19.92
CA PRO A 41 -0.02 -2.87 -19.63
C PRO A 41 1.24 -3.17 -18.79
N THR A 42 2.32 -2.43 -19.02
CA THR A 42 3.57 -2.54 -18.26
C THR A 42 3.37 -2.15 -16.80
N LEU A 43 2.66 -1.04 -16.54
CA LEU A 43 2.40 -0.57 -15.17
C LEU A 43 1.52 -1.58 -14.43
N LEU A 44 0.41 -2.00 -15.04
CA LEU A 44 -0.51 -2.96 -14.42
C LEU A 44 0.18 -4.29 -14.13
N SER A 45 0.85 -4.87 -15.13
CA SER A 45 1.51 -6.18 -14.96
C SER A 45 2.66 -6.13 -13.96
N GLY A 46 3.48 -5.08 -14.00
CA GLY A 46 4.60 -4.88 -13.08
C GLY A 46 4.11 -4.72 -11.62
N TYR A 47 3.06 -3.92 -11.41
CA TYR A 47 2.48 -3.74 -10.09
C TYR A 47 1.88 -5.04 -9.55
N LEU A 48 1.10 -5.78 -10.35
CA LEU A 48 0.52 -7.06 -9.96
C LEU A 48 1.57 -8.13 -9.67
N ALA A 49 2.67 -8.16 -10.43
CA ALA A 49 3.77 -9.09 -10.16
C ALA A 49 4.49 -8.78 -8.84
N LEU A 50 4.71 -7.49 -8.55
CA LEU A 50 5.33 -7.06 -7.29
C LEU A 50 4.41 -7.34 -6.10
N ASP A 51 3.11 -7.08 -6.22
CA ASP A 51 2.10 -7.41 -5.20
C ASP A 51 2.02 -8.91 -4.93
N ALA A 52 2.04 -9.72 -5.98
CA ALA A 52 2.06 -11.18 -5.86
C ALA A 52 3.33 -11.71 -5.18
N ALA A 53 4.48 -11.07 -5.37
CA ALA A 53 5.71 -11.38 -4.64
C ALA A 53 5.58 -10.98 -3.17
N TYR A 54 5.13 -9.76 -2.89
CA TYR A 54 4.94 -9.24 -1.52
C TYR A 54 3.96 -10.09 -0.70
N SER A 55 2.88 -10.56 -1.32
CA SER A 55 1.87 -11.37 -0.64
C SER A 55 2.37 -12.75 -0.18
N LYS A 56 3.50 -13.22 -0.72
CA LYS A 56 4.14 -14.50 -0.38
C LYS A 56 5.25 -14.39 0.66
N GLY A 57 5.53 -13.18 1.12
CA GLY A 57 6.54 -12.92 2.12
C GLY A 57 6.22 -13.49 3.51
N SER A 58 7.17 -13.37 4.43
CA SER A 58 7.11 -13.91 5.79
C SER A 58 6.37 -13.00 6.78
N LEU A 59 6.25 -11.69 6.50
CA LEU A 59 5.40 -10.80 7.29
C LEU A 59 3.96 -11.29 7.31
N SER A 60 3.32 -11.27 8.46
CA SER A 60 1.90 -11.64 8.58
C SER A 60 1.01 -10.73 7.71
N PRO A 61 -0.21 -11.17 7.35
CA PRO A 61 -1.13 -10.33 6.57
C PRO A 61 -1.38 -8.96 7.21
N LEU A 62 -1.46 -8.87 8.54
CA LEU A 62 -1.64 -7.60 9.25
C LEU A 62 -0.40 -6.72 9.18
N GLU A 63 0.80 -7.29 9.37
CA GLU A 63 2.06 -6.56 9.25
C GLU A 63 2.26 -6.00 7.85
N ARG A 64 1.93 -6.78 6.81
CA ARG A 64 1.94 -6.28 5.42
C ARG A 64 1.02 -5.09 5.24
N GLN A 65 -0.22 -5.14 5.74
CA GLN A 65 -1.12 -3.99 5.66
C GLN A 65 -0.60 -2.79 6.45
N ALA A 66 -0.02 -3.01 7.63
CA ALA A 66 0.57 -1.93 8.43
C ALA A 66 1.71 -1.20 7.67
N VAL A 67 2.59 -1.94 6.98
CA VAL A 67 3.60 -1.34 6.10
C VAL A 67 2.95 -0.51 4.98
N LEU A 68 1.97 -1.08 4.27
CA LEU A 68 1.32 -0.39 3.14
C LEU A 68 0.56 0.86 3.58
N ILE A 69 -0.13 0.83 4.73
CA ILE A 69 -0.79 2.00 5.32
C ILE A 69 0.25 3.04 5.74
N ALA A 70 1.33 2.63 6.42
CA ALA A 70 2.36 3.55 6.89
C ALA A 70 3.03 4.32 5.75
N VAL A 71 3.41 3.63 4.66
CA VAL A 71 3.98 4.29 3.47
C VAL A 71 2.96 5.23 2.83
N SER A 72 1.70 4.81 2.73
CA SER A 72 0.65 5.62 2.12
C SER A 72 0.31 6.87 2.93
N ALA A 73 0.33 6.77 4.27
CA ALA A 73 0.13 7.90 5.17
C ALA A 73 1.32 8.88 5.13
N GLU A 74 2.56 8.38 5.05
CA GLU A 74 3.75 9.24 4.87
C GLU A 74 3.76 9.98 3.53
N ASN A 75 3.15 9.39 2.49
CA ASN A 75 3.04 9.97 1.16
C ASN A 75 1.73 10.75 0.95
N ASP A 76 0.92 10.95 2.00
CA ASP A 76 -0.37 11.65 1.95
C ASP A 76 -1.35 11.10 0.90
N CYS A 77 -1.29 9.78 0.60
CA CYS A 77 -2.15 9.13 -0.37
C CYS A 77 -3.46 8.66 0.27
N GLU A 78 -4.48 9.52 0.27
CA GLU A 78 -5.79 9.26 0.88
C GLU A 78 -6.47 7.99 0.34
N TYR A 79 -6.42 7.80 -0.98
CA TYR A 79 -6.95 6.60 -1.64
C TYR A 79 -6.34 5.31 -1.06
N CYS A 80 -5.00 5.25 -1.01
CA CYS A 80 -4.31 4.04 -0.58
C CYS A 80 -4.48 3.78 0.92
N VAL A 81 -4.51 4.83 1.76
CA VAL A 81 -4.81 4.68 3.19
C VAL A 81 -6.21 4.08 3.38
N ALA A 82 -7.22 4.58 2.67
CA ALA A 82 -8.58 4.06 2.77
C ALA A 82 -8.68 2.60 2.28
N ALA A 83 -8.10 2.28 1.12
CA ALA A 83 -8.11 0.94 0.55
C ALA A 83 -7.46 -0.09 1.48
N HIS A 84 -6.23 0.18 1.96
CA HIS A 84 -5.51 -0.75 2.85
C HIS A 84 -6.11 -0.82 4.26
N SER A 85 -6.73 0.26 4.77
CA SER A 85 -7.51 0.21 6.01
C SER A 85 -8.75 -0.68 5.87
N THR A 86 -9.41 -0.66 4.71
CA THR A 86 -10.52 -1.56 4.40
C THR A 86 -10.06 -3.02 4.39
N VAL A 87 -8.94 -3.32 3.71
CA VAL A 87 -8.37 -4.68 3.69
C VAL A 87 -7.96 -5.13 5.09
N ALA A 88 -7.34 -4.26 5.89
CA ALA A 88 -7.01 -4.59 7.29
C ALA A 88 -8.27 -4.91 8.11
N GLY A 89 -9.37 -4.18 7.90
CA GLY A 89 -10.66 -4.49 8.52
C GLY A 89 -11.21 -5.86 8.11
N MET A 90 -11.08 -6.26 6.83
CA MET A 90 -11.46 -7.60 6.36
C MET A 90 -10.62 -8.70 7.01
N LEU A 91 -9.37 -8.42 7.36
CA LEU A 91 -8.47 -9.30 8.13
C LEU A 91 -8.79 -9.30 9.63
N ARG A 92 -9.82 -8.57 10.07
CA ARG A 92 -10.21 -8.39 11.49
C ARG A 92 -9.09 -7.77 12.33
N ALA A 93 -8.29 -6.88 11.72
CA ALA A 93 -7.28 -6.13 12.45
C ALA A 93 -7.92 -5.29 13.57
N PRO A 94 -7.29 -5.20 14.76
CA PRO A 94 -7.75 -4.30 15.80
C PRO A 94 -7.80 -2.84 15.28
N GLU A 95 -8.96 -2.20 15.42
CA GLU A 95 -9.18 -0.84 14.91
C GLU A 95 -8.16 0.16 15.47
N ALA A 96 -7.78 -0.01 16.75
CA ALA A 96 -6.77 0.85 17.39
C ALA A 96 -5.42 0.80 16.68
N ILE A 97 -5.01 -0.38 16.16
CA ILE A 97 -3.77 -0.53 15.37
C ILE A 97 -3.90 0.23 14.05
N VAL A 98 -4.95 -0.06 13.28
CA VAL A 98 -5.16 0.57 11.97
C VAL A 98 -5.20 2.09 12.10
N ARG A 99 -5.94 2.60 13.10
CA ARG A 99 -6.05 4.04 13.36
C ARG A 99 -4.71 4.66 13.74
N ALA A 100 -3.93 4.02 14.62
CA ALA A 100 -2.61 4.52 15.01
C ALA A 100 -1.65 4.60 13.83
N VAL A 101 -1.64 3.58 12.95
CA VAL A 101 -0.78 3.57 11.75
C VAL A 101 -1.15 4.70 10.79
N ARG A 102 -2.44 4.85 10.45
CA ARG A 102 -2.90 5.88 9.51
C ARG A 102 -2.76 7.30 10.03
N ASP A 103 -2.88 7.49 11.35
CA ASP A 103 -2.75 8.80 12.00
C ASP A 103 -1.31 9.14 12.39
N LEU A 104 -0.34 8.34 11.95
CA LEU A 104 1.08 8.50 12.23
C LEU A 104 1.41 8.55 13.74
N LYS A 105 0.62 7.84 14.56
CA LYS A 105 0.77 7.75 16.01
C LYS A 105 1.52 6.47 16.43
N PRO A 106 2.02 6.39 17.67
CA PRO A 106 2.54 5.15 18.24
C PRO A 106 1.50 4.03 18.19
N VAL A 107 1.92 2.83 17.80
CA VAL A 107 1.02 1.68 17.66
C VAL A 107 0.99 0.88 18.95
N PRO A 108 -0.19 0.45 19.46
CA PRO A 108 -0.27 -0.26 20.74
C PRO A 108 0.35 -1.67 20.74
N ASP A 109 0.65 -2.24 19.57
CA ASP A 109 1.38 -3.49 19.42
C ASP A 109 2.87 -3.20 19.24
N PRO A 110 3.78 -3.68 20.13
CA PRO A 110 5.21 -3.33 20.06
C PRO A 110 5.91 -3.81 18.80
N ARG A 111 5.52 -4.96 18.24
CA ARG A 111 6.13 -5.48 17.01
C ARG A 111 5.68 -4.69 15.80
N ILE A 112 4.38 -4.40 15.70
CA ILE A 112 3.85 -3.56 14.61
C ILE A 112 4.37 -2.13 14.74
N ASP A 113 4.50 -1.59 15.95
CA ASP A 113 5.06 -0.25 16.18
C ASP A 113 6.51 -0.15 15.67
N ALA A 114 7.34 -1.15 15.98
CA ALA A 114 8.72 -1.20 15.50
C ALA A 114 8.78 -1.29 13.95
N LEU A 115 7.93 -2.13 13.34
CA LEU A 115 7.83 -2.29 11.88
C LEU A 115 7.42 -0.98 11.20
N VAL A 116 6.37 -0.35 11.70
CA VAL A 116 5.82 0.91 11.17
C VAL A 116 6.81 2.06 11.37
N SER A 117 7.46 2.14 12.54
CA SER A 117 8.46 3.17 12.83
C SER A 117 9.65 3.06 11.90
N PHE A 118 10.19 1.85 11.68
CA PHE A 118 11.24 1.60 10.71
C PHE A 118 10.81 2.00 9.29
N THR A 119 9.63 1.54 8.86
CA THR A 119 9.08 1.86 7.54
C THR A 119 9.00 3.37 7.31
N ARG A 120 8.49 4.13 8.27
CA ARG A 120 8.37 5.59 8.21
C ARG A 120 9.74 6.27 8.09
N VAL A 121 10.71 5.84 8.89
CA VAL A 121 12.08 6.39 8.80
C VAL A 121 12.66 6.15 7.42
N VAL A 122 12.54 4.93 6.88
CA VAL A 122 13.03 4.61 5.53
C VAL A 122 12.38 5.49 4.47
N VAL A 123 11.06 5.69 4.52
CA VAL A 123 10.31 6.54 3.57
C VAL A 123 10.78 7.99 3.67
N ARG A 124 10.77 8.58 4.88
CA ARG A 124 11.15 9.98 5.11
C ARG A 124 12.58 10.28 4.67
N MET A 125 13.49 9.36 4.98
CA MET A 125 14.91 9.51 4.69
C MET A 125 15.31 8.96 3.31
N ARG A 126 14.36 8.42 2.55
CA ARG A 126 14.60 7.82 1.21
C ARG A 126 15.73 6.79 1.25
N GLY A 127 15.73 5.95 2.28
CA GLY A 127 16.74 4.91 2.53
C GLY A 127 18.02 5.39 3.20
N ASN A 128 18.28 6.69 3.31
CA ASN A 128 19.47 7.22 4.00
C ASN A 128 19.23 7.31 5.51
N VAL A 129 18.94 6.16 6.12
CA VAL A 129 18.61 6.08 7.54
C VAL A 129 19.83 6.31 8.44
N PRO A 130 19.64 6.82 9.69
CA PRO A 130 20.74 6.96 10.65
C PRO A 130 21.46 5.63 10.93
N SER A 131 22.74 5.72 11.29
CA SER A 131 23.51 4.55 11.73
C SER A 131 22.81 3.87 12.90
N GLY A 132 22.80 2.52 12.90
CA GLY A 132 22.12 1.71 13.92
C GLY A 132 20.64 1.45 13.67
N THR A 133 19.95 2.21 12.82
CA THR A 133 18.51 2.01 12.56
C THR A 133 18.17 0.58 12.10
N VAL A 134 19.02 -0.02 11.27
CA VAL A 134 18.84 -1.41 10.81
C VAL A 134 19.11 -2.39 11.94
N ASP A 135 20.15 -2.17 12.73
CA ASP A 135 20.49 -3.04 13.87
C ASP A 135 19.38 -3.01 14.93
N ASP A 136 18.83 -1.82 15.20
CA ASP A 136 17.69 -1.66 16.11
C ASP A 136 16.45 -2.42 15.62
N PHE A 137 16.17 -2.36 14.31
CA PHE A 137 15.06 -3.09 13.70
C PHE A 137 15.25 -4.61 13.86
N LEU A 138 16.43 -5.12 13.54
CA LEU A 138 16.75 -6.54 13.68
C LEU A 138 16.72 -6.99 15.14
N ALA A 139 17.19 -6.14 16.08
CA ALA A 139 17.14 -6.42 17.51
C ALA A 139 15.71 -6.52 18.08
N ARG A 140 14.70 -5.99 17.35
CA ARG A 140 13.28 -6.19 17.69
C ARG A 140 12.72 -7.54 17.21
N GLY A 141 13.57 -8.43 16.69
CA GLY A 141 13.21 -9.79 16.29
C GLY A 141 12.77 -9.93 14.84
N PHE A 142 13.02 -8.91 13.99
CA PHE A 142 12.82 -9.01 12.55
C PHE A 142 14.01 -9.67 11.87
N THR A 143 13.74 -10.38 10.79
CA THR A 143 14.77 -11.01 9.96
C THR A 143 15.24 -10.07 8.85
N LYS A 144 16.37 -10.42 8.20
CA LYS A 144 16.83 -9.70 6.99
C LYS A 144 15.88 -9.87 5.81
N ASP A 145 15.13 -10.97 5.78
CA ASP A 145 14.11 -11.20 4.76
C ASP A 145 12.93 -10.23 4.95
N GLU A 146 12.38 -10.14 6.18
CA GLU A 146 11.33 -9.19 6.53
C GLU A 146 11.77 -7.73 6.29
N LEU A 147 13.05 -7.41 6.54
CA LEU A 147 13.61 -6.11 6.16
C LEU A 147 13.52 -5.89 4.64
N GLY A 148 13.87 -6.89 3.84
CA GLY A 148 13.71 -6.85 2.37
C GLY A 148 12.25 -6.66 1.96
N GLU A 149 11.31 -7.33 2.63
CA GLU A 149 9.88 -7.19 2.37
C GLU A 149 9.36 -5.76 2.62
N VAL A 150 9.87 -5.07 3.64
CA VAL A 150 9.53 -3.64 3.85
C VAL A 150 9.87 -2.82 2.61
N PHE A 151 11.02 -3.04 1.97
CA PHE A 151 11.38 -2.34 0.74
C PHE A 151 10.48 -2.68 -0.44
N VAL A 152 10.03 -3.94 -0.54
CA VAL A 152 9.02 -4.33 -1.55
C VAL A 152 7.71 -3.58 -1.31
N GLY A 153 7.23 -3.51 -0.07
CA GLY A 153 6.04 -2.75 0.31
C GLY A 153 6.17 -1.24 0.02
N ILE A 154 7.34 -0.65 0.30
CA ILE A 154 7.65 0.75 -0.04
C ILE A 154 7.60 0.95 -1.56
N GLY A 155 8.20 0.05 -2.34
CA GLY A 155 8.18 0.10 -3.80
C GLY A 155 6.75 0.06 -4.36
N LEU A 156 5.91 -0.87 -3.89
CA LEU A 156 4.49 -0.95 -4.23
C LEU A 156 3.77 0.38 -3.98
N LYS A 157 3.94 0.94 -2.80
CA LYS A 157 3.23 2.16 -2.43
C LYS A 157 3.80 3.38 -3.13
N THR A 158 5.11 3.46 -3.37
CA THR A 158 5.70 4.55 -4.16
C THR A 158 5.06 4.61 -5.55
N ILE A 159 4.92 3.47 -6.22
CA ILE A 159 4.25 3.40 -7.53
C ILE A 159 2.81 3.88 -7.42
N SER A 160 2.01 3.29 -6.54
CA SER A 160 0.58 3.58 -6.49
C SER A 160 0.25 4.95 -5.88
N ASN A 161 1.00 5.41 -4.87
CA ASN A 161 0.74 6.71 -4.25
C ASN A 161 1.05 7.85 -5.21
N TYR A 162 2.22 7.80 -5.89
CA TYR A 162 2.60 8.84 -6.83
C TYR A 162 1.69 8.86 -8.07
N PHE A 163 1.33 7.68 -8.55
CA PHE A 163 0.40 7.59 -9.67
C PHE A 163 -0.98 8.12 -9.29
N ASN A 164 -1.52 7.78 -8.12
CA ASN A 164 -2.81 8.30 -7.65
C ASN A 164 -2.80 9.83 -7.49
N ALA A 165 -1.70 10.38 -6.97
CA ALA A 165 -1.55 11.84 -6.87
C ALA A 165 -1.58 12.51 -8.24
N LEU A 166 -0.91 11.91 -9.25
CA LEU A 166 -0.88 12.41 -10.62
C LEU A 166 -2.24 12.25 -11.33
N ALA A 167 -2.86 11.07 -11.17
CA ALA A 167 -4.09 10.72 -11.88
C ALA A 167 -5.36 11.30 -11.23
N GLY A 168 -5.28 11.72 -9.97
CA GLY A 168 -6.47 12.13 -9.22
C GLY A 168 -7.49 10.99 -9.09
N THR A 169 -7.01 9.76 -8.83
CA THR A 169 -7.86 8.57 -8.79
C THR A 169 -8.99 8.73 -7.78
N PRO A 170 -10.27 8.67 -8.19
CA PRO A 170 -11.39 8.80 -7.28
C PRO A 170 -11.46 7.61 -6.32
N LEU A 171 -11.88 7.86 -5.08
CA LEU A 171 -12.07 6.80 -4.08
C LEU A 171 -13.22 5.89 -4.52
N ASP A 172 -13.04 4.58 -4.41
CA ASP A 172 -14.11 3.60 -4.63
C ASP A 172 -15.13 3.62 -3.48
N ASP A 173 -16.41 3.40 -3.79
CA ASP A 173 -17.47 3.31 -2.77
C ASP A 173 -17.18 2.23 -1.72
N ALA A 174 -16.54 1.14 -2.13
CA ALA A 174 -16.13 0.05 -1.24
C ALA A 174 -15.11 0.50 -0.16
N PHE A 175 -14.35 1.56 -0.41
CA PHE A 175 -13.34 2.09 0.51
C PHE A 175 -13.84 3.34 1.27
N ALA A 176 -14.96 3.92 0.87
CA ALA A 176 -15.52 5.13 1.47
C ALA A 176 -15.72 5.06 3.00
N PRO A 177 -16.11 3.91 3.61
CA PRO A 177 -16.20 3.79 5.07
C PRO A 177 -14.87 4.01 5.81
N GLN A 178 -13.74 3.86 5.12
CA GLN A 178 -12.39 4.07 5.64
C GLN A 178 -11.74 5.35 5.07
N ALA A 179 -12.53 6.26 4.51
CA ALA A 179 -12.03 7.54 4.02
C ALA A 179 -11.15 8.22 5.08
N TRP A 180 -10.06 8.82 4.63
CA TRP A 180 -9.06 9.46 5.48
C TRP A 180 -8.54 10.70 4.77
N GLN A 181 -8.23 11.73 5.53
CA GLN A 181 -7.62 12.95 5.03
C GLN A 181 -6.26 13.15 5.68
N ALA A 182 -5.27 13.47 4.87
CA ALA A 182 -3.96 13.83 5.37
C ALA A 182 -4.05 15.09 6.24
N ALA A 183 -3.37 15.08 7.39
CA ALA A 183 -3.25 16.28 8.18
C ALA A 183 -2.49 17.36 7.40
N ALA A 184 -2.95 18.61 7.47
CA ALA A 184 -2.21 19.71 6.89
C ALA A 184 -0.79 19.76 7.53
N ARG A 185 0.25 19.63 6.73
CA ARG A 185 1.66 19.69 7.14
C ARG A 185 2.24 21.06 6.88
#